data_81ead5e65fabcc915e369cdaca597432
#
_entry.id   81ead5e65fabcc915e369cdaca597432
#
_cell.length_a   1.000
_cell.length_b   1.000
_cell.length_c   1.000
_cell.angle_alpha   90.00
_cell.angle_beta   90.00
_cell.angle_gamma   90.00
#
_symmetry.space_group_name_H-M   'P 1'
#
loop_
_entity.id
_entity.type
_entity.pdbx_description
1 polymer ?
#
loop_
_entity_poly.entity_id
_entity_poly.type
_entity_poly.pdbx_seq_one_letter_code
_entity_poly.pdbx_strand_id
1 'polypeptide(L)'
;VNHPQITPISQKFIPLIGVICVICGLGWIGVGIQAQGSQPKLKFDFGPGKVAPGYTQVVKDTIYDKNSGFGFEPGGEISCVARGGRDALRSDLCTSDKPFYFSVALPEGNYSVTVTLGDSDSGTVTTIKSELRRLMLERVETAKGKFANRTFTVNIRTPAIKGDGEVRLKDREKTTEWWAWDEKLTLEFNNSHPAVCAIEIKPVEVPTIYLLGDSTVCDQPLEPYNSWGQMLTRFFQPGIAIANHAESGESLRSSLAAHRLDKVLSVMKPGDYLIIQYGHNDEKEKGEGIGAFTSYKSDLKKFVTGARRRGGNPILVTPVQRRSFDAASKITNSHGDYPEAVRQLAKEESVPPIDLNAMSKLLYEAWGPDLSKQAFAPNDNTHHNNYGSYELAKCIVDGIRSAKIGLASYLLSDVAAFDPGRPDPIESFAMPPSPKANSVKPLGN
;
A
#
# COMPACT_ATOMS: atom_id res chain seq x y z
N VAL A 1 17.91 -51.39 -55.37
CA VAL A 1 17.76 -52.86 -55.49
C VAL A 1 16.98 -53.29 -54.24
N ASN A 2 15.72 -53.62 -54.49
CA ASN A 2 14.82 -54.54 -53.80
C ASN A 2 14.46 -54.39 -52.32
N HIS A 3 13.26 -53.97 -52.09
CA HIS A 3 12.33 -54.47 -51.07
C HIS A 3 12.18 -56.02 -51.15
N PRO A 4 11.68 -56.69 -50.01
CA PRO A 4 10.23 -56.88 -50.03
C PRO A 4 9.55 -56.72 -48.64
N GLN A 5 8.29 -56.38 -48.73
CA GLN A 5 7.21 -56.48 -47.72
C GLN A 5 7.00 -57.91 -47.26
N ILE A 6 6.28 -58.17 -46.21
CA ILE A 6 5.06 -58.97 -46.07
C ILE A 6 4.42 -58.84 -44.69
N THR A 7 3.12 -58.82 -44.70
CA THR A 7 2.07 -58.55 -43.73
C THR A 7 1.67 -59.77 -42.84
N PRO A 8 0.56 -59.72 -42.08
CA PRO A 8 0.43 -60.09 -40.66
C PRO A 8 -0.34 -61.43 -40.48
N ILE A 9 -0.33 -61.94 -39.23
CA ILE A 9 -1.32 -62.99 -38.81
C ILE A 9 -1.65 -62.87 -37.33
N SER A 10 -2.84 -62.51 -37.05
CA SER A 10 -4.02 -62.99 -36.31
C SER A 10 -3.85 -63.60 -34.90
N GLN A 11 -4.62 -63.06 -34.04
CA GLN A 11 -5.31 -63.52 -32.81
C GLN A 11 -5.30 -65.05 -32.51
N LYS A 12 -5.13 -65.33 -31.22
CA LYS A 12 -6.02 -66.30 -30.50
C LYS A 12 -6.00 -66.10 -29.00
N PHE A 13 -7.14 -66.33 -28.39
CA PHE A 13 -7.63 -66.13 -27.03
C PHE A 13 -7.36 -67.30 -26.06
N ILE A 14 -7.26 -66.97 -24.75
CA ILE A 14 -7.79 -67.63 -23.53
C ILE A 14 -6.97 -68.85 -22.97
N PRO A 15 -7.01 -69.19 -21.64
CA PRO A 15 -7.64 -68.58 -20.46
C PRO A 15 -6.78 -68.47 -19.16
N LEU A 16 -7.34 -67.75 -18.22
CA LEU A 16 -7.32 -67.75 -16.78
C LEU A 16 -6.66 -68.94 -16.06
N ILE A 17 -5.81 -68.65 -15.07
CA ILE A 17 -5.86 -69.27 -13.73
C ILE A 17 -5.20 -68.28 -12.72
N GLY A 18 -5.91 -68.04 -11.63
CA GLY A 18 -5.55 -67.13 -10.59
C GLY A 18 -4.54 -67.67 -9.56
N VAL A 19 -4.19 -66.82 -8.67
CA VAL A 19 -4.08 -67.05 -7.21
C VAL A 19 -2.99 -66.23 -6.54
N ILE A 20 -3.43 -65.51 -5.55
CA ILE A 20 -2.80 -65.10 -4.29
C ILE A 20 -2.03 -63.75 -4.17
N CYS A 21 -2.66 -62.92 -3.34
CA CYS A 21 -2.24 -61.77 -2.59
C CYS A 21 -0.80 -61.72 -2.10
N VAL A 22 -0.15 -60.57 -2.26
CA VAL A 22 0.66 -59.98 -1.20
C VAL A 22 0.32 -58.50 -1.11
N ILE A 23 -0.17 -58.08 0.00
CA ILE A 23 -0.50 -56.74 0.41
C ILE A 23 0.82 -55.98 0.62
N CYS A 24 1.13 -54.98 -0.25
CA CYS A 24 2.05 -53.92 0.08
C CYS A 24 1.27 -52.62 0.02
N GLY A 25 1.06 -52.01 1.19
CA GLY A 25 0.40 -50.76 1.38
C GLY A 25 1.19 -49.64 0.71
N LEU A 26 0.68 -49.11 -0.37
CA LEU A 26 1.02 -47.81 -0.89
C LEU A 26 -0.04 -46.84 -0.41
N GLY A 27 0.34 -46.09 0.64
CA GLY A 27 -0.48 -44.97 1.11
C GLY A 27 -0.71 -43.99 -0.04
N TRP A 28 -1.96 -43.85 -0.40
CA TRP A 28 -2.41 -42.69 -1.18
C TRP A 28 -2.19 -41.44 -0.31
N ILE A 29 -1.14 -40.68 -0.62
CA ILE A 29 -1.06 -39.28 -0.17
C ILE A 29 -2.13 -38.55 -0.98
N GLY A 30 -3.30 -38.48 -0.41
CA GLY A 30 -4.33 -37.57 -0.86
C GLY A 30 -3.79 -36.17 -0.66
N VAL A 31 -3.35 -35.53 -1.73
CA VAL A 31 -3.18 -34.07 -1.77
C VAL A 31 -4.58 -33.49 -1.59
N GLY A 32 -4.94 -33.23 -0.35
CA GLY A 32 -6.13 -32.48 -0.03
C GLY A 32 -5.97 -31.09 -0.66
N ILE A 33 -6.62 -30.90 -1.80
CA ILE A 33 -6.96 -29.54 -2.26
C ILE A 33 -7.90 -29.03 -1.19
N GLN A 34 -7.35 -28.29 -0.19
CA GLN A 34 -8.16 -27.46 0.68
C GLN A 34 -8.83 -26.45 -0.26
N ALA A 35 -10.12 -26.66 -0.51
CA ALA A 35 -10.96 -25.63 -1.03
C ALA A 35 -10.75 -24.41 -0.12
N GLN A 36 -10.18 -23.33 -0.64
CA GLN A 36 -10.13 -22.04 0.02
C GLN A 36 -11.58 -21.61 0.22
N GLY A 37 -12.15 -21.99 1.36
CA GLY A 37 -13.45 -21.50 1.79
C GLY A 37 -13.36 -19.97 1.79
N SER A 38 -14.34 -19.31 1.17
CA SER A 38 -14.42 -17.86 1.16
C SER A 38 -14.32 -17.38 2.61
N GLN A 39 -13.30 -16.60 2.94
CA GLN A 39 -13.13 -16.00 4.26
C GLN A 39 -14.42 -15.25 4.63
N PRO A 40 -14.90 -15.40 5.87
CA PRO A 40 -16.17 -14.82 6.27
C PRO A 40 -16.11 -13.28 6.13
N LYS A 41 -17.22 -12.71 5.66
CA LYS A 41 -17.44 -11.27 5.68
C LYS A 41 -17.57 -10.84 7.15
N LEU A 42 -16.68 -9.98 7.61
CA LEU A 42 -16.72 -9.40 8.96
C LEU A 42 -17.55 -8.13 8.95
N LYS A 43 -18.45 -7.99 9.92
CA LYS A 43 -19.36 -6.85 10.03
C LYS A 43 -19.42 -6.39 11.49
N PHE A 44 -19.14 -5.11 11.69
CA PHE A 44 -19.11 -4.48 13.01
C PHE A 44 -20.12 -3.34 13.09
N ASP A 45 -20.90 -3.32 14.16
CA ASP A 45 -21.91 -2.32 14.50
C ASP A 45 -21.45 -1.57 15.74
N PHE A 46 -21.23 -0.26 15.58
CA PHE A 46 -20.56 0.58 16.59
C PHE A 46 -21.56 1.34 17.41
N GLY A 47 -21.63 1.02 18.68
CA GLY A 47 -22.46 1.69 19.67
C GLY A 47 -23.21 0.74 20.60
N PRO A 48 -23.86 1.28 21.66
CA PRO A 48 -24.52 0.50 22.68
C PRO A 48 -25.98 0.13 22.33
N GLY A 49 -26.48 0.49 21.14
CA GLY A 49 -27.86 0.31 20.71
C GLY A 49 -28.21 -1.12 20.31
N LYS A 50 -29.28 -1.28 19.56
CA LYS A 50 -29.70 -2.56 19.02
C LYS A 50 -28.81 -2.98 17.86
N VAL A 51 -28.16 -4.10 17.99
CA VAL A 51 -27.24 -4.63 16.96
C VAL A 51 -28.01 -5.04 15.70
N ALA A 52 -27.50 -4.64 14.54
CA ALA A 52 -28.02 -5.04 13.25
C ALA A 52 -27.83 -6.55 13.02
N PRO A 53 -28.78 -7.24 12.37
CA PRO A 53 -28.65 -8.68 12.12
C PRO A 53 -27.39 -9.04 11.34
N GLY A 54 -26.60 -9.98 11.87
CA GLY A 54 -25.36 -10.47 11.27
C GLY A 54 -24.14 -9.55 11.48
N TYR A 55 -24.26 -8.56 12.37
CA TYR A 55 -23.14 -7.73 12.82
C TYR A 55 -22.68 -8.11 14.22
N THR A 56 -21.41 -7.84 14.51
CA THR A 56 -20.82 -7.95 15.84
C THR A 56 -20.81 -6.56 16.48
N GLN A 57 -21.32 -6.46 17.70
CA GLN A 57 -21.34 -5.18 18.41
C GLN A 57 -19.94 -4.75 18.85
N VAL A 58 -19.66 -3.45 18.69
CA VAL A 58 -18.45 -2.79 19.18
C VAL A 58 -18.85 -1.63 20.08
N VAL A 59 -18.52 -1.70 21.36
CA VAL A 59 -18.75 -0.65 22.35
C VAL A 59 -17.43 -0.11 22.86
N LYS A 60 -17.45 1.01 23.61
CA LYS A 60 -16.23 1.71 24.08
C LYS A 60 -15.21 0.79 24.79
N ASP A 61 -15.68 -0.24 25.46
CA ASP A 61 -14.85 -1.19 26.22
C ASP A 61 -14.44 -2.42 25.40
N THR A 62 -14.76 -2.47 24.10
CA THR A 62 -14.30 -3.49 23.16
C THR A 62 -12.85 -3.21 22.78
N ILE A 63 -11.92 -3.54 23.65
CA ILE A 63 -10.48 -3.37 23.43
C ILE A 63 -9.96 -4.54 22.60
N TYR A 64 -9.02 -4.27 21.68
CA TYR A 64 -8.40 -5.31 20.87
C TYR A 64 -7.73 -6.38 21.73
N ASP A 65 -8.05 -7.61 21.42
CA ASP A 65 -7.50 -8.81 22.06
C ASP A 65 -7.30 -9.89 20.99
N LYS A 66 -6.23 -10.64 21.08
CA LYS A 66 -5.90 -11.69 20.11
C LYS A 66 -6.95 -12.81 20.01
N ASN A 67 -7.70 -13.07 21.09
CA ASN A 67 -8.70 -14.14 21.10
C ASN A 67 -10.00 -13.68 20.42
N SER A 68 -10.42 -12.43 20.65
CA SER A 68 -11.57 -11.83 19.96
C SER A 68 -11.23 -11.48 18.50
N GLY A 69 -9.97 -11.11 18.25
CA GLY A 69 -9.47 -10.73 16.94
C GLY A 69 -9.94 -9.37 16.45
N PHE A 70 -10.58 -8.55 17.30
CA PHE A 70 -10.99 -7.18 16.92
C PHE A 70 -11.15 -6.30 18.15
N GLY A 71 -11.14 -4.99 17.97
CA GLY A 71 -11.39 -4.01 19.01
C GLY A 71 -10.62 -2.71 18.82
N PHE A 72 -10.86 -1.77 19.72
CA PHE A 72 -10.10 -0.52 19.77
C PHE A 72 -8.71 -0.75 20.32
N GLU A 73 -7.71 -0.11 19.73
CA GLU A 73 -6.36 -0.11 20.29
C GLU A 73 -6.34 0.69 21.61
N PRO A 74 -5.56 0.25 22.61
CA PRO A 74 -5.48 0.92 23.90
C PRO A 74 -5.02 2.38 23.81
N GLY A 75 -5.55 3.24 24.69
CA GLY A 75 -5.15 4.65 24.82
C GLY A 75 -6.03 5.65 24.07
N GLY A 76 -7.05 5.21 23.34
CA GLY A 76 -8.07 6.07 22.76
C GLY A 76 -9.12 6.55 23.78
N GLU A 77 -9.50 7.83 23.74
CA GLU A 77 -10.62 8.37 24.51
C GLU A 77 -11.92 8.25 23.67
N ILE A 78 -12.59 7.11 23.76
CA ILE A 78 -13.71 6.78 22.89
C ILE A 78 -15.03 6.89 23.66
N SER A 79 -16.02 7.51 23.04
CA SER A 79 -17.39 7.57 23.50
C SER A 79 -18.28 6.85 22.50
N CYS A 80 -19.09 5.89 22.95
CA CYS A 80 -20.08 5.24 22.13
C CYS A 80 -21.47 5.60 22.64
N VAL A 81 -22.34 6.08 21.75
CA VAL A 81 -23.64 6.67 22.10
C VAL A 81 -24.78 6.10 21.28
N ALA A 82 -25.94 5.88 21.92
CA ALA A 82 -27.18 5.55 21.24
C ALA A 82 -27.94 6.84 20.92
N ARG A 83 -28.39 6.95 19.67
CA ARG A 83 -29.20 8.07 19.16
C ARG A 83 -30.67 7.68 18.96
N GLY A 84 -30.94 6.38 18.96
CA GLY A 84 -32.25 5.85 18.63
C GLY A 84 -32.58 5.92 17.13
N GLY A 85 -33.70 5.35 16.75
CA GLY A 85 -34.11 5.31 15.35
C GLY A 85 -34.51 3.91 14.87
N ARG A 86 -34.95 3.81 13.61
CA ARG A 86 -35.40 2.52 13.03
C ARG A 86 -34.27 1.76 12.33
N ASP A 87 -33.26 2.46 11.85
CA ASP A 87 -32.11 1.88 11.15
C ASP A 87 -31.04 1.55 12.20
N ALA A 88 -30.86 0.27 12.50
CA ALA A 88 -29.92 -0.18 13.53
C ALA A 88 -28.48 0.31 13.28
N LEU A 89 -28.02 0.37 12.00
CA LEU A 89 -26.68 0.82 11.65
C LEU A 89 -26.48 2.35 11.69
N ARG A 90 -27.51 3.13 12.03
CA ARG A 90 -27.47 4.60 12.10
C ARG A 90 -28.08 5.13 13.39
N SER A 91 -28.48 4.21 14.26
CA SER A 91 -29.12 4.55 15.55
C SER A 91 -28.12 4.70 16.68
N ASP A 92 -26.89 4.39 16.45
CA ASP A 92 -25.78 4.53 17.38
C ASP A 92 -24.44 4.65 16.65
N LEU A 93 -23.40 5.01 17.37
CA LEU A 93 -22.07 5.25 16.84
C LEU A 93 -21.01 5.27 17.94
N CYS A 94 -19.74 5.13 17.55
CA CYS A 94 -18.60 5.48 18.39
C CYS A 94 -17.86 6.68 17.79
N THR A 95 -17.42 7.61 18.66
CA THR A 95 -16.79 8.87 18.31
C THR A 95 -15.75 9.28 19.37
N SER A 96 -14.94 10.28 19.05
CA SER A 96 -13.97 10.87 19.97
C SER A 96 -13.63 12.30 19.54
N ASP A 97 -13.14 13.13 20.47
CA ASP A 97 -12.53 14.43 20.15
C ASP A 97 -11.02 14.29 19.81
N LYS A 98 -10.50 13.06 19.85
CA LYS A 98 -9.11 12.72 19.54
C LYS A 98 -9.06 11.57 18.57
N PRO A 99 -7.96 11.40 17.82
CA PRO A 99 -7.78 10.22 16.97
C PRO A 99 -7.87 8.93 17.77
N PHE A 100 -8.53 7.90 17.19
CA PHE A 100 -8.60 6.58 17.78
C PHE A 100 -8.38 5.50 16.71
N TYR A 101 -8.01 4.32 17.16
CA TYR A 101 -7.69 3.20 16.29
C TYR A 101 -8.62 2.02 16.55
N PHE A 102 -9.05 1.37 15.46
CA PHE A 102 -9.77 0.11 15.50
C PHE A 102 -9.03 -0.94 14.69
N SER A 103 -8.80 -2.10 15.28
CA SER A 103 -8.03 -3.18 14.65
C SER A 103 -8.86 -4.46 14.49
N VAL A 104 -8.54 -5.20 13.43
CA VAL A 104 -9.17 -6.50 13.11
C VAL A 104 -8.09 -7.47 12.64
N ALA A 105 -8.00 -8.64 13.28
CA ALA A 105 -7.10 -9.70 12.85
C ALA A 105 -7.53 -10.25 11.49
N LEU A 106 -6.64 -10.17 10.52
CA LEU A 106 -6.87 -10.58 9.14
C LEU A 106 -5.58 -11.17 8.57
N PRO A 107 -5.63 -12.29 7.85
CA PRO A 107 -4.46 -12.80 7.14
C PRO A 107 -4.01 -11.87 6.01
N GLU A 108 -2.80 -12.09 5.52
CA GLU A 108 -2.26 -11.37 4.38
C GLU A 108 -3.20 -11.45 3.17
N GLY A 109 -3.47 -10.29 2.54
CA GLY A 109 -4.34 -10.21 1.37
C GLY A 109 -4.92 -8.84 1.13
N ASN A 110 -5.80 -8.75 0.14
CA ASN A 110 -6.53 -7.54 -0.19
C ASN A 110 -7.95 -7.61 0.36
N TYR A 111 -8.41 -6.49 0.94
CA TYR A 111 -9.72 -6.39 1.57
C TYR A 111 -10.46 -5.14 1.10
N SER A 112 -11.75 -5.32 0.77
CA SER A 112 -12.68 -4.21 0.61
C SER A 112 -13.26 -3.87 1.97
N VAL A 113 -13.07 -2.62 2.39
CA VAL A 113 -13.58 -2.07 3.64
C VAL A 113 -14.66 -1.04 3.31
N THR A 114 -15.86 -1.24 3.81
CA THR A 114 -16.96 -0.27 3.71
C THR A 114 -17.26 0.28 5.10
N VAL A 115 -17.27 1.60 5.24
CA VAL A 115 -17.58 2.29 6.49
C VAL A 115 -18.86 3.10 6.35
N THR A 116 -19.68 3.09 7.41
CA THR A 116 -20.82 4.00 7.58
C THR A 116 -20.43 5.06 8.60
N LEU A 117 -20.43 6.31 8.18
CA LEU A 117 -20.01 7.49 8.96
C LEU A 117 -21.16 8.48 9.11
N GLY A 118 -21.20 9.18 10.22
CA GLY A 118 -22.20 10.22 10.48
C GLY A 118 -22.78 10.14 11.88
N ASP A 119 -23.59 11.15 12.23
CA ASP A 119 -24.31 11.24 13.51
C ASP A 119 -25.68 11.90 13.26
N SER A 120 -26.73 11.38 13.90
CA SER A 120 -28.09 11.97 13.81
C SER A 120 -28.17 13.33 14.52
N ASP A 121 -27.32 13.60 15.49
CA ASP A 121 -27.45 14.76 16.39
C ASP A 121 -26.41 15.85 16.13
N SER A 122 -25.31 15.54 15.43
CA SER A 122 -24.26 16.50 15.09
C SER A 122 -23.70 16.31 13.70
N GLY A 123 -23.02 17.34 13.17
CA GLY A 123 -22.18 17.20 12.00
C GLY A 123 -20.89 16.48 12.37
N THR A 124 -20.31 15.72 11.42
CA THR A 124 -19.06 14.99 11.62
C THR A 124 -18.09 15.26 10.49
N VAL A 125 -16.81 15.19 10.79
CA VAL A 125 -15.72 15.20 9.80
C VAL A 125 -14.80 14.03 10.13
N THR A 126 -14.68 13.07 9.22
CA THR A 126 -13.89 11.86 9.45
C THR A 126 -12.85 11.68 8.36
N THR A 127 -11.58 11.58 8.76
CA THR A 127 -10.46 11.13 7.93
C THR A 127 -10.08 9.73 8.37
N ILE A 128 -9.89 8.81 7.42
CA ILE A 128 -9.48 7.44 7.73
C ILE A 128 -8.10 7.17 7.12
N LYS A 129 -7.18 6.73 7.96
CA LYS A 129 -5.89 6.20 7.55
C LYS A 129 -5.81 4.72 7.94
N SER A 130 -5.05 3.93 7.20
CA SER A 130 -4.85 2.51 7.53
C SER A 130 -3.39 2.21 7.81
N GLU A 131 -3.14 1.18 8.62
CA GLU A 131 -1.80 0.68 8.91
C GLU A 131 -0.89 1.81 9.44
N LEU A 132 0.27 2.01 8.81
CA LEU A 132 1.15 3.14 9.10
C LEU A 132 0.69 4.39 8.33
N ARG A 133 -0.47 4.93 8.69
CA ARG A 133 -0.93 6.25 8.25
C ARG A 133 -1.20 6.39 6.73
N ARG A 134 -1.45 5.31 5.99
CA ARG A 134 -1.86 5.38 4.58
C ARG A 134 -3.23 6.05 4.47
N LEU A 135 -3.34 7.13 3.71
CA LEU A 135 -4.56 7.93 3.59
C LEU A 135 -5.60 7.21 2.72
N MET A 136 -6.63 6.66 3.35
CA MET A 136 -7.69 5.94 2.65
C MET A 136 -8.89 6.83 2.30
N LEU A 137 -9.36 7.62 3.24
CA LEU A 137 -10.46 8.57 3.05
C LEU A 137 -10.06 9.92 3.62
N GLU A 138 -10.06 10.92 2.75
CA GLU A 138 -9.78 12.29 3.11
C GLU A 138 -11.09 13.00 3.48
N ARG A 139 -11.15 13.57 4.70
CA ARG A 139 -12.17 14.53 5.14
C ARG A 139 -13.60 14.23 4.65
N VAL A 140 -14.20 13.12 5.09
CA VAL A 140 -15.60 12.82 4.84
C VAL A 140 -16.47 13.65 5.76
N GLU A 141 -17.17 14.65 5.21
CA GLU A 141 -18.07 15.52 5.97
C GLU A 141 -19.50 14.99 5.90
N THR A 142 -20.19 15.00 7.03
CA THR A 142 -21.64 14.77 7.11
C THR A 142 -22.31 15.86 7.92
N ALA A 143 -23.40 16.41 7.43
CA ALA A 143 -24.25 17.30 8.22
C ALA A 143 -25.04 16.50 9.27
N LYS A 144 -25.54 17.16 10.33
CA LYS A 144 -26.45 16.57 11.32
C LYS A 144 -27.56 15.76 10.64
N GLY A 145 -27.75 14.52 11.08
CA GLY A 145 -28.77 13.60 10.54
C GLY A 145 -28.44 13.03 9.16
N LYS A 146 -27.25 13.28 8.63
CA LYS A 146 -26.77 12.71 7.36
C LYS A 146 -25.71 11.66 7.61
N PHE A 147 -25.68 10.65 6.74
CA PHE A 147 -24.72 9.55 6.81
C PHE A 147 -24.05 9.34 5.46
N ALA A 148 -22.82 8.91 5.49
CA ALA A 148 -22.03 8.63 4.30
C ALA A 148 -21.51 7.19 4.35
N ASN A 149 -21.77 6.42 3.28
CA ASN A 149 -21.11 5.14 3.06
C ASN A 149 -19.91 5.38 2.16
N ARG A 150 -18.74 4.88 2.57
CA ARG A 150 -17.51 4.96 1.79
C ARG A 150 -16.85 3.60 1.75
N THR A 151 -16.31 3.27 0.59
CA THR A 151 -15.58 2.00 0.39
C THR A 151 -14.18 2.30 -0.11
N PHE A 152 -13.19 1.56 0.38
CA PHE A 152 -11.82 1.58 -0.09
C PHE A 152 -11.25 0.15 -0.09
N THR A 153 -10.14 -0.05 -0.77
CA THR A 153 -9.40 -1.32 -0.76
C THR A 153 -8.10 -1.16 0.00
N VAL A 154 -7.81 -2.07 0.91
CA VAL A 154 -6.57 -2.08 1.71
C VAL A 154 -5.82 -3.38 1.48
N ASN A 155 -4.49 -3.33 1.52
CA ASN A 155 -3.61 -4.49 1.52
C ASN A 155 -2.99 -4.69 2.89
N ILE A 156 -3.03 -5.93 3.37
CA ILE A 156 -2.36 -6.41 4.58
C ILE A 156 -1.23 -7.33 4.11
N ARG A 157 -0.05 -7.17 4.70
CA ARG A 157 1.13 -7.95 4.37
C ARG A 157 1.86 -8.45 5.61
N THR A 158 2.51 -9.59 5.48
CA THR A 158 3.41 -10.17 6.47
C THR A 158 4.82 -10.27 5.89
N PRO A 159 5.86 -10.46 6.70
CA PRO A 159 7.21 -10.64 6.18
C PRO A 159 7.42 -11.97 5.46
N ALA A 160 6.54 -12.95 5.64
CA ALA A 160 6.68 -14.27 5.05
C ALA A 160 6.69 -14.23 3.52
N ILE A 161 7.66 -14.87 2.89
CA ILE A 161 7.76 -15.05 1.43
C ILE A 161 7.05 -16.36 1.08
N LYS A 162 6.12 -16.30 0.14
CA LYS A 162 5.37 -17.50 -0.27
C LYS A 162 6.33 -18.50 -0.91
N GLY A 163 6.45 -19.64 -0.27
CA GLY A 163 7.34 -20.73 -0.68
C GLY A 163 8.41 -21.02 0.38
N ASP A 164 9.23 -20.06 0.71
CA ASP A 164 10.25 -20.18 1.77
C ASP A 164 10.86 -18.82 2.13
N GLY A 165 11.23 -18.66 3.40
CA GLY A 165 11.93 -17.50 3.91
C GLY A 165 11.03 -16.31 4.27
N GLU A 166 11.67 -15.21 4.59
CA GLU A 166 11.03 -13.96 4.98
C GLU A 166 11.84 -12.73 4.56
N VAL A 167 11.19 -11.57 4.52
CA VAL A 167 11.86 -10.28 4.38
C VAL A 167 12.73 -10.04 5.61
N ARG A 168 13.98 -9.62 5.40
CA ARG A 168 14.86 -9.19 6.49
C ARG A 168 14.43 -7.83 6.99
N LEU A 169 13.49 -7.83 7.93
CA LEU A 169 12.99 -6.61 8.54
C LEU A 169 14.07 -5.94 9.40
N LYS A 170 14.18 -4.63 9.31
CA LYS A 170 14.99 -3.80 10.21
C LYS A 170 14.36 -3.77 11.62
N ASP A 171 15.13 -3.45 12.63
CA ASP A 171 14.63 -3.44 14.02
C ASP A 171 13.44 -2.50 14.22
N ARG A 172 13.41 -1.35 13.54
CA ARG A 172 12.27 -0.44 13.58
C ARG A 172 11.01 -1.03 12.95
N GLU A 173 11.12 -1.85 11.89
CA GLU A 173 9.98 -2.52 11.27
C GLU A 173 9.37 -3.58 12.20
N LYS A 174 10.17 -4.11 13.15
CA LYS A 174 9.72 -5.04 14.19
C LYS A 174 9.16 -4.34 15.43
N THR A 175 9.35 -3.03 15.55
CA THR A 175 8.99 -2.23 16.73
C THR A 175 8.03 -1.10 16.40
N THR A 176 8.51 0.04 15.90
CA THR A 176 7.68 1.23 15.65
C THR A 176 6.83 1.13 14.38
N GLU A 177 7.21 0.26 13.45
CA GLU A 177 6.58 0.08 12.14
C GLU A 177 5.87 -1.29 12.00
N TRP A 178 5.72 -2.05 13.10
CA TRP A 178 5.21 -3.42 13.08
C TRP A 178 3.78 -3.55 12.52
N TRP A 179 2.95 -2.50 12.62
CA TRP A 179 1.61 -2.49 12.01
C TRP A 179 1.62 -2.67 10.49
N ALA A 180 2.76 -2.37 9.83
CA ALA A 180 2.88 -2.59 8.39
C ALA A 180 3.15 -4.06 8.01
N TRP A 181 3.47 -4.94 9.00
CA TRP A 181 3.96 -6.29 8.77
C TRP A 181 3.26 -7.35 9.65
N ASP A 182 2.11 -7.02 10.21
CA ASP A 182 1.34 -7.92 11.07
C ASP A 182 0.13 -8.54 10.34
N GLU A 183 -0.54 -9.48 10.97
CA GLU A 183 -1.78 -10.11 10.51
C GLU A 183 -3.00 -9.36 11.04
N LYS A 184 -3.02 -8.03 10.86
CA LYS A 184 -4.05 -7.18 11.42
C LYS A 184 -4.31 -5.98 10.51
N LEU A 185 -5.55 -5.64 10.25
CA LEU A 185 -5.94 -4.33 9.72
C LEU A 185 -6.10 -3.36 10.88
N THR A 186 -5.36 -2.27 10.87
CA THR A 186 -5.53 -1.15 11.80
C THR A 186 -6.05 0.08 11.07
N LEU A 187 -7.16 0.65 11.53
CA LEU A 187 -7.77 1.86 11.00
C LEU A 187 -7.67 3.00 12.01
N GLU A 188 -7.09 4.12 11.61
CA GLU A 188 -7.13 5.39 12.34
C GLU A 188 -8.35 6.18 11.91
N PHE A 189 -9.19 6.57 12.88
CA PHE A 189 -10.27 7.55 12.72
C PHE A 189 -9.82 8.87 13.32
N ASN A 190 -9.82 9.92 12.51
CA ASN A 190 -9.22 11.21 12.87
C ASN A 190 -10.05 12.37 12.30
N ASN A 191 -9.74 13.60 12.67
CA ASN A 191 -10.37 14.86 12.30
C ASN A 191 -11.30 15.41 13.39
N SER A 192 -12.12 16.43 13.06
CA SER A 192 -13.07 17.05 14.01
C SER A 192 -14.29 16.17 14.19
N HIS A 193 -14.45 15.57 15.38
CA HIS A 193 -15.58 14.71 15.71
C HIS A 193 -15.74 13.52 14.73
N PRO A 194 -14.69 12.66 14.55
CA PRO A 194 -14.77 11.48 13.73
C PRO A 194 -15.82 10.52 14.32
N ALA A 195 -16.72 10.01 13.48
CA ALA A 195 -17.81 9.17 13.93
C ALA A 195 -17.95 7.95 13.03
N VAL A 196 -18.01 6.76 13.63
CA VAL A 196 -18.19 5.48 12.94
C VAL A 196 -19.42 4.77 13.48
N CYS A 197 -20.32 4.36 12.57
CA CYS A 197 -21.52 3.60 12.87
C CYS A 197 -21.34 2.12 12.53
N ALA A 198 -20.74 1.81 11.38
CA ALA A 198 -20.51 0.42 10.97
C ALA A 198 -19.26 0.27 10.12
N ILE A 199 -18.68 -0.93 10.17
CA ILE A 199 -17.59 -1.37 9.27
C ILE A 199 -17.95 -2.75 8.71
N GLU A 200 -17.82 -2.90 7.39
CA GLU A 200 -17.88 -4.21 6.72
C GLU A 200 -16.56 -4.48 6.02
N ILE A 201 -15.99 -5.65 6.26
CA ILE A 201 -14.73 -6.09 5.69
C ILE A 201 -14.95 -7.41 4.95
N LYS A 202 -14.46 -7.50 3.73
CA LYS A 202 -14.49 -8.75 2.95
C LYS A 202 -13.20 -8.90 2.14
N PRO A 203 -12.65 -10.11 2.01
CA PRO A 203 -11.54 -10.35 1.10
C PRO A 203 -11.97 -10.09 -0.35
N VAL A 204 -11.03 -9.57 -1.16
CA VAL A 204 -11.27 -9.27 -2.57
C VAL A 204 -10.08 -9.68 -3.43
N GLU A 205 -10.37 -10.26 -4.59
CA GLU A 205 -9.37 -10.52 -5.62
C GLU A 205 -9.39 -9.36 -6.62
N VAL A 206 -8.41 -8.48 -6.49
CA VAL A 206 -8.24 -7.27 -7.32
C VAL A 206 -6.77 -7.12 -7.71
N PRO A 207 -6.45 -6.41 -8.80
CA PRO A 207 -5.07 -6.04 -9.09
C PRO A 207 -4.43 -5.30 -7.92
N THR A 208 -3.13 -5.51 -7.75
CA THR A 208 -2.35 -4.86 -6.70
C THR A 208 -1.24 -4.00 -7.30
N ILE A 209 -1.08 -2.79 -6.80
CA ILE A 209 0.06 -1.91 -7.03
C ILE A 209 1.05 -2.15 -5.90
N TYR A 210 2.16 -2.79 -6.21
CA TYR A 210 3.28 -2.91 -5.28
C TYR A 210 4.19 -1.69 -5.43
N LEU A 211 4.57 -1.09 -4.30
CA LEU A 211 5.56 -0.02 -4.26
C LEU A 211 6.86 -0.57 -3.69
N LEU A 212 7.96 -0.35 -4.38
CA LEU A 212 9.31 -0.59 -3.87
C LEU A 212 10.13 0.69 -4.02
N GLY A 213 10.81 1.08 -2.94
CA GLY A 213 11.52 2.35 -2.87
C GLY A 213 12.17 2.61 -1.52
N ASP A 214 12.60 3.84 -1.36
CA ASP A 214 13.27 4.35 -0.16
C ASP A 214 12.32 5.15 0.77
N SER A 215 12.90 5.99 1.64
CA SER A 215 12.16 6.81 2.63
C SER A 215 11.17 7.79 2.03
N THR A 216 11.29 8.13 0.74
CA THR A 216 10.38 9.03 0.05
C THR A 216 9.13 8.32 -0.50
N VAL A 217 9.11 6.99 -0.41
CA VAL A 217 8.03 6.10 -0.88
C VAL A 217 7.37 5.33 0.26
N CYS A 218 8.14 4.93 1.29
CA CYS A 218 7.69 4.02 2.35
C CYS A 218 6.63 4.62 3.27
N ASP A 219 5.94 3.76 3.99
CA ASP A 219 5.02 4.16 5.06
C ASP A 219 5.82 4.70 6.25
N GLN A 220 5.86 6.01 6.45
CA GLN A 220 6.51 6.66 7.58
C GLN A 220 5.62 6.50 8.84
N PRO A 221 6.16 5.98 9.96
CA PRO A 221 5.32 5.64 11.11
C PRO A 221 4.87 6.86 11.93
N LEU A 222 5.61 7.95 11.90
CA LEU A 222 5.48 9.06 12.86
C LEU A 222 5.47 10.44 12.18
N GLU A 223 4.60 11.34 12.67
CA GLU A 223 4.65 12.76 12.29
C GLU A 223 6.00 13.39 12.67
N PRO A 224 6.49 14.40 11.91
CA PRO A 224 5.85 15.02 10.77
C PRO A 224 6.18 14.34 9.42
N TYR A 225 6.94 13.25 9.43
CA TYR A 225 7.41 12.58 8.23
C TYR A 225 6.26 11.88 7.50
N ASN A 226 6.30 11.94 6.18
CA ASN A 226 5.36 11.28 5.30
C ASN A 226 6.03 10.98 3.94
N SER A 227 5.36 10.23 3.08
CA SER A 227 5.81 9.91 1.74
C SER A 227 4.67 9.97 0.73
N TRP A 228 5.01 10.09 -0.57
CA TRP A 228 4.00 10.04 -1.60
C TRP A 228 3.30 8.65 -1.66
N GLY A 229 3.98 7.57 -1.27
CA GLY A 229 3.39 6.23 -1.24
C GLY A 229 2.26 6.10 -0.20
N GLN A 230 2.37 6.76 0.95
CA GLN A 230 1.31 6.80 1.95
C GLN A 230 0.08 7.60 1.49
N MET A 231 0.29 8.65 0.70
CA MET A 231 -0.80 9.49 0.19
C MET A 231 -1.45 8.94 -1.07
N LEU A 232 -0.74 8.08 -1.81
CA LEU A 232 -1.19 7.58 -3.11
C LEU A 232 -2.51 6.82 -3.03
N THR A 233 -2.78 6.12 -1.93
CA THR A 233 -4.01 5.34 -1.72
C THR A 233 -5.28 6.17 -1.84
N ARG A 234 -5.24 7.47 -1.46
CA ARG A 234 -6.36 8.41 -1.53
C ARG A 234 -6.91 8.59 -2.96
N PHE A 235 -6.07 8.41 -3.97
CA PHE A 235 -6.40 8.78 -5.34
C PHE A 235 -7.01 7.63 -6.16
N PHE A 236 -7.10 6.44 -5.58
CA PHE A 236 -7.61 5.26 -6.28
C PHE A 236 -8.99 4.84 -5.78
N GLN A 237 -9.82 4.42 -6.73
CA GLN A 237 -11.14 3.87 -6.44
C GLN A 237 -11.04 2.45 -5.87
N PRO A 238 -12.08 1.94 -5.19
CA PRO A 238 -12.18 0.52 -4.84
C PRO A 238 -12.04 -0.36 -6.09
N GLY A 239 -11.40 -1.51 -5.94
CA GLY A 239 -11.15 -2.44 -7.06
C GLY A 239 -9.69 -2.51 -7.48
N ILE A 240 -8.81 -1.78 -6.81
CA ILE A 240 -7.37 -1.96 -6.86
C ILE A 240 -6.79 -1.77 -5.46
N ALA A 241 -5.76 -2.53 -5.10
CA ALA A 241 -5.07 -2.41 -3.82
C ALA A 241 -3.69 -1.76 -3.99
N ILE A 242 -3.18 -1.08 -2.96
CA ILE A 242 -1.80 -0.60 -2.91
C ILE A 242 -1.09 -1.27 -1.74
N ALA A 243 0.00 -1.98 -2.05
CA ALA A 243 0.87 -2.66 -1.11
C ALA A 243 2.24 -1.97 -1.09
N ASN A 244 2.51 -1.19 -0.05
CA ASN A 244 3.74 -0.42 0.05
C ASN A 244 4.85 -1.24 0.74
N HIS A 245 5.77 -1.82 -0.04
CA HIS A 245 6.92 -2.60 0.43
C HIS A 245 8.22 -1.79 0.47
N ALA A 246 8.15 -0.48 0.22
CA ALA A 246 9.27 0.43 0.33
C ALA A 246 9.72 0.58 1.80
N GLU A 247 10.98 0.96 2.01
CA GLU A 247 11.52 1.11 3.35
C GLU A 247 12.62 2.19 3.41
N SER A 248 12.61 2.97 4.48
CA SER A 248 13.58 4.06 4.70
C SER A 248 15.03 3.55 4.71
N GLY A 249 15.91 4.28 4.02
CA GLY A 249 17.34 3.95 3.95
C GLY A 249 17.66 2.81 2.98
N GLU A 250 16.70 2.31 2.19
CA GLU A 250 16.98 1.28 1.19
C GLU A 250 17.57 1.88 -0.10
N SER A 251 18.61 1.20 -0.61
CA SER A 251 19.03 1.25 -2.00
C SER A 251 18.48 0.03 -2.74
N LEU A 252 18.59 -0.01 -4.07
CA LEU A 252 18.23 -1.22 -4.84
C LEU A 252 18.95 -2.46 -4.32
N ARG A 253 20.26 -2.32 -4.02
CA ARG A 253 21.09 -3.41 -3.52
C ARG A 253 20.68 -3.89 -2.14
N SER A 254 20.45 -2.99 -1.20
CA SER A 254 20.02 -3.37 0.15
C SER A 254 18.60 -3.97 0.15
N SER A 255 17.72 -3.47 -0.71
CA SER A 255 16.37 -4.02 -0.91
C SER A 255 16.39 -5.44 -1.47
N LEU A 256 17.28 -5.72 -2.45
CA LEU A 256 17.53 -7.09 -2.93
C LEU A 256 18.09 -7.99 -1.82
N ALA A 257 19.08 -7.51 -1.07
CA ALA A 257 19.67 -8.26 0.04
C ALA A 257 18.67 -8.54 1.17
N ALA A 258 17.68 -7.64 1.37
CA ALA A 258 16.61 -7.83 2.33
C ALA A 258 15.44 -8.68 1.80
N HIS A 259 15.53 -9.23 0.60
CA HIS A 259 14.50 -10.05 -0.05
C HIS A 259 13.16 -9.33 -0.28
N ARG A 260 13.15 -7.98 -0.38
CA ARG A 260 11.91 -7.22 -0.58
C ARG A 260 11.32 -7.45 -1.98
N LEU A 261 12.17 -7.54 -3.01
CA LEU A 261 11.73 -7.93 -4.35
C LEU A 261 11.18 -9.37 -4.35
N ASP A 262 11.86 -10.31 -3.69
CA ASP A 262 11.42 -11.71 -3.62
C ASP A 262 10.04 -11.82 -2.97
N LYS A 263 9.79 -11.06 -1.90
CA LYS A 263 8.47 -10.95 -1.25
C LYS A 263 7.40 -10.52 -2.24
N VAL A 264 7.61 -9.41 -2.93
CA VAL A 264 6.66 -8.90 -3.91
C VAL A 264 6.42 -9.93 -5.02
N LEU A 265 7.49 -10.50 -5.58
CA LEU A 265 7.38 -11.49 -6.65
C LEU A 265 6.69 -12.79 -6.20
N SER A 266 6.77 -13.14 -4.92
CA SER A 266 6.13 -14.36 -4.39
C SER A 266 4.60 -14.28 -4.38
N VAL A 267 4.04 -13.06 -4.28
CA VAL A 267 2.59 -12.82 -4.20
C VAL A 267 2.01 -12.15 -5.46
N MET A 268 2.86 -11.59 -6.31
CA MET A 268 2.47 -10.90 -7.55
C MET A 268 1.76 -11.83 -8.53
N LYS A 269 0.69 -11.34 -9.13
CA LYS A 269 -0.15 -12.03 -10.13
C LYS A 269 -0.09 -11.31 -11.48
N PRO A 270 -0.41 -11.98 -12.58
CA PRO A 270 -0.59 -11.31 -13.87
C PRO A 270 -1.60 -10.19 -13.80
N GLY A 271 -1.24 -9.03 -14.36
CA GLY A 271 -2.07 -7.82 -14.31
C GLY A 271 -1.76 -6.89 -13.14
N ASP A 272 -1.00 -7.31 -12.14
CA ASP A 272 -0.50 -6.43 -11.07
C ASP A 272 0.52 -5.42 -11.61
N TYR A 273 0.82 -4.42 -10.79
CA TYR A 273 1.78 -3.36 -11.11
C TYR A 273 2.90 -3.31 -10.08
N LEU A 274 4.11 -2.97 -10.54
CA LEU A 274 5.25 -2.68 -9.66
C LEU A 274 5.77 -1.29 -9.96
N ILE A 275 5.57 -0.34 -9.04
CA ILE A 275 6.14 1.01 -9.12
C ILE A 275 7.45 1.02 -8.33
N ILE A 276 8.53 1.49 -8.97
CA ILE A 276 9.89 1.39 -8.45
C ILE A 276 10.53 2.77 -8.43
N GLN A 277 10.89 3.27 -7.23
CA GLN A 277 11.64 4.50 -7.05
C GLN A 277 12.74 4.33 -6.02
N TYR A 278 13.98 4.40 -6.45
CA TYR A 278 15.20 4.43 -5.64
C TYR A 278 16.14 5.53 -6.15
N GLY A 279 17.22 5.79 -5.44
CA GLY A 279 18.25 6.73 -5.85
C GLY A 279 18.93 7.44 -4.67
N HIS A 280 18.16 7.89 -3.67
CA HIS A 280 18.69 8.67 -2.53
C HIS A 280 19.77 7.97 -1.71
N ASN A 281 19.76 6.65 -1.68
CA ASN A 281 20.74 5.85 -0.96
C ASN A 281 21.73 5.17 -1.90
N ASP A 282 21.32 4.85 -3.12
CA ASP A 282 22.18 4.28 -4.15
C ASP A 282 23.34 5.21 -4.50
N GLU A 283 23.11 6.51 -4.58
CA GLU A 283 24.13 7.53 -4.88
C GLU A 283 25.21 7.67 -3.79
N LYS A 284 24.93 7.17 -2.57
CA LYS A 284 25.88 7.18 -1.46
C LYS A 284 26.80 5.96 -1.49
N GLU A 285 26.44 4.91 -2.22
CA GLU A 285 27.26 3.72 -2.38
C GLU A 285 28.55 4.07 -3.13
N LYS A 286 29.68 3.48 -2.70
CA LYS A 286 31.00 3.71 -3.27
C LYS A 286 31.68 2.39 -3.54
N GLY A 287 32.61 2.36 -4.50
CA GLY A 287 33.42 1.20 -4.83
C GLY A 287 33.57 1.00 -6.34
N GLU A 288 34.40 0.07 -6.71
CA GLU A 288 34.58 -0.32 -8.11
C GLU A 288 33.29 -0.88 -8.70
N GLY A 289 32.91 -0.45 -9.88
CA GLY A 289 31.66 -0.84 -10.54
C GLY A 289 30.40 -0.24 -9.94
N ILE A 290 30.48 0.62 -8.90
CA ILE A 290 29.35 1.31 -8.31
C ILE A 290 29.08 2.63 -9.05
N GLY A 291 27.85 2.81 -9.52
CA GLY A 291 27.44 4.04 -10.20
C GLY A 291 26.09 3.93 -10.88
N ALA A 292 25.60 5.08 -11.33
CA ALA A 292 24.27 5.23 -11.92
C ALA A 292 24.05 4.33 -13.16
N PHE A 293 25.02 4.33 -14.08
CA PHE A 293 24.94 3.55 -15.34
C PHE A 293 25.50 2.12 -15.25
N THR A 294 26.03 1.75 -14.10
CA THR A 294 26.61 0.42 -13.86
C THR A 294 25.74 -0.39 -12.89
N SER A 295 26.08 -0.43 -11.61
CA SER A 295 25.36 -1.25 -10.60
C SER A 295 23.91 -0.85 -10.44
N TYR A 296 23.61 0.44 -10.32
CA TYR A 296 22.25 0.93 -10.11
C TYR A 296 21.32 0.53 -11.26
N LYS A 297 21.72 0.84 -12.51
CA LYS A 297 20.93 0.49 -13.69
C LYS A 297 20.76 -1.02 -13.85
N SER A 298 21.82 -1.80 -13.56
CA SER A 298 21.80 -3.27 -13.58
C SER A 298 20.84 -3.84 -12.51
N ASP A 299 20.89 -3.30 -11.29
CA ASP A 299 20.01 -3.74 -10.22
C ASP A 299 18.56 -3.35 -10.51
N LEU A 300 18.29 -2.13 -10.98
CA LEU A 300 16.96 -1.67 -11.37
C LEU A 300 16.33 -2.57 -12.46
N LYS A 301 17.14 -3.05 -13.41
CA LYS A 301 16.70 -4.01 -14.43
C LYS A 301 16.22 -5.34 -13.84
N LYS A 302 16.76 -5.79 -12.69
CA LYS A 302 16.30 -7.02 -12.00
C LYS A 302 14.84 -6.88 -11.54
N PHE A 303 14.46 -5.71 -11.04
CA PHE A 303 13.07 -5.42 -10.63
C PHE A 303 12.12 -5.45 -11.83
N VAL A 304 12.49 -4.79 -12.92
CA VAL A 304 11.71 -4.81 -14.18
C VAL A 304 11.52 -6.24 -14.70
N THR A 305 12.62 -6.97 -14.79
CA THR A 305 12.60 -8.36 -15.30
C THR A 305 11.82 -9.28 -14.38
N GLY A 306 11.98 -9.14 -13.07
CA GLY A 306 11.26 -9.90 -12.05
C GLY A 306 9.74 -9.71 -12.18
N ALA A 307 9.27 -8.47 -12.23
CA ALA A 307 7.85 -8.16 -12.40
C ALA A 307 7.28 -8.77 -13.68
N ARG A 308 7.96 -8.60 -14.82
CA ARG A 308 7.52 -9.17 -16.10
C ARG A 308 7.42 -10.69 -16.10
N ARG A 309 8.36 -11.38 -15.44
CA ARG A 309 8.33 -12.85 -15.30
C ARG A 309 7.08 -13.34 -14.55
N ARG A 310 6.49 -12.50 -13.70
CA ARG A 310 5.25 -12.77 -12.96
C ARG A 310 4.00 -12.31 -13.71
N GLY A 311 4.15 -11.75 -14.94
CA GLY A 311 3.05 -11.16 -15.69
C GLY A 311 2.61 -9.78 -15.17
N GLY A 312 3.42 -9.17 -14.32
CA GLY A 312 3.19 -7.83 -13.76
C GLY A 312 3.69 -6.72 -14.70
N ASN A 313 3.20 -5.52 -14.46
CA ASN A 313 3.47 -4.31 -15.23
C ASN A 313 4.44 -3.41 -14.44
N PRO A 314 5.75 -3.38 -14.75
CA PRO A 314 6.68 -2.48 -14.08
C PRO A 314 6.50 -1.03 -14.54
N ILE A 315 6.69 -0.09 -13.61
CA ILE A 315 6.67 1.37 -13.82
C ILE A 315 7.90 1.94 -13.12
N LEU A 316 8.72 2.68 -13.84
CA LEU A 316 9.91 3.30 -13.29
C LEU A 316 9.63 4.74 -12.92
N VAL A 317 10.02 5.13 -11.70
CA VAL A 317 9.90 6.51 -11.21
C VAL A 317 11.31 7.05 -10.93
N THR A 318 11.65 8.21 -11.50
CA THR A 318 12.92 8.88 -11.20
C THR A 318 12.92 9.38 -9.75
N PRO A 319 14.07 9.39 -9.04
CA PRO A 319 14.14 9.86 -7.66
C PRO A 319 13.65 11.31 -7.52
N VAL A 320 12.84 11.57 -6.50
CA VAL A 320 12.34 12.91 -6.19
C VAL A 320 13.50 13.84 -5.83
N GLN A 321 13.42 15.10 -6.18
CA GLN A 321 14.47 16.11 -5.87
C GLN A 321 14.64 16.30 -4.36
N ARG A 322 15.85 16.69 -3.95
CA ARG A 322 16.04 17.35 -2.64
C ARG A 322 15.73 18.83 -2.76
N ARG A 323 15.32 19.43 -1.66
CA ARG A 323 15.09 20.87 -1.54
C ARG A 323 16.43 21.61 -1.44
N SER A 324 17.17 21.66 -2.55
CA SER A 324 18.46 22.33 -2.66
C SER A 324 18.39 23.39 -3.74
N PHE A 325 18.36 24.67 -3.33
CA PHE A 325 18.28 25.81 -4.24
C PHE A 325 19.65 26.47 -4.44
N ASP A 326 19.88 26.96 -5.63
CA ASP A 326 21.00 27.86 -5.94
C ASP A 326 20.63 29.33 -5.62
N ALA A 327 21.58 30.24 -5.88
CA ALA A 327 21.39 31.67 -5.66
C ALA A 327 20.29 32.29 -6.57
N ALA A 328 19.93 31.65 -7.66
CA ALA A 328 18.86 32.07 -8.57
C ALA A 328 17.51 31.43 -8.23
N SER A 329 17.38 30.82 -7.04
CA SER A 329 16.18 30.09 -6.59
C SER A 329 15.79 28.94 -7.52
N LYS A 330 16.77 28.28 -8.12
CA LYS A 330 16.57 27.08 -8.94
C LYS A 330 17.03 25.83 -8.19
N ILE A 331 16.29 24.73 -8.35
CA ILE A 331 16.67 23.45 -7.78
C ILE A 331 17.94 22.93 -8.47
N THR A 332 18.94 22.62 -7.66
CA THR A 332 20.21 22.01 -8.08
C THR A 332 20.07 20.50 -8.21
N ASN A 333 20.77 19.91 -9.18
CA ASN A 333 20.81 18.45 -9.32
C ASN A 333 21.66 17.83 -8.19
N SER A 334 21.01 17.30 -7.18
CA SER A 334 21.67 16.60 -6.08
C SER A 334 21.84 15.10 -6.29
N HIS A 335 21.23 14.55 -7.35
CA HIS A 335 21.24 13.11 -7.65
C HIS A 335 22.23 12.70 -8.75
N GLY A 336 23.02 13.66 -9.31
CA GLY A 336 23.94 13.36 -10.40
C GLY A 336 23.22 12.66 -11.57
N ASP A 337 23.75 11.54 -12.00
CA ASP A 337 23.27 10.77 -13.16
C ASP A 337 22.18 9.74 -12.86
N TYR A 338 21.78 9.57 -11.61
CA TYR A 338 20.80 8.53 -11.22
C TYR A 338 19.43 8.71 -11.90
N PRO A 339 18.84 9.92 -11.99
CA PRO A 339 17.60 10.11 -12.72
C PRO A 339 17.72 9.78 -14.21
N GLU A 340 18.86 10.10 -14.82
CA GLU A 340 19.11 9.81 -16.23
C GLU A 340 19.25 8.29 -16.47
N ALA A 341 19.89 7.58 -15.57
CA ALA A 341 19.98 6.12 -15.65
C ALA A 341 18.59 5.45 -15.63
N VAL A 342 17.63 5.98 -14.84
CA VAL A 342 16.23 5.54 -14.85
C VAL A 342 15.57 5.79 -16.21
N ARG A 343 15.72 7.01 -16.78
CA ARG A 343 15.15 7.36 -18.09
C ARG A 343 15.69 6.46 -19.20
N GLN A 344 17.00 6.22 -19.19
CA GLN A 344 17.63 5.33 -20.17
C GLN A 344 17.12 3.89 -20.06
N LEU A 345 17.07 3.34 -18.84
CA LEU A 345 16.55 2.00 -18.65
C LEU A 345 15.06 1.89 -19.05
N ALA A 346 14.26 2.90 -18.72
CA ALA A 346 12.87 2.95 -19.13
C ALA A 346 12.71 2.84 -20.65
N LYS A 347 13.54 3.57 -21.39
CA LYS A 347 13.58 3.53 -22.86
C LYS A 347 14.07 2.18 -23.39
N GLU A 348 15.18 1.66 -22.86
CA GLU A 348 15.77 0.38 -23.28
C GLU A 348 14.84 -0.79 -23.04
N GLU A 349 14.16 -0.81 -21.91
CA GLU A 349 13.23 -1.86 -21.52
C GLU A 349 11.79 -1.59 -21.99
N SER A 350 11.51 -0.48 -22.67
CA SER A 350 10.14 -0.07 -23.03
C SER A 350 9.19 -0.13 -21.84
N VAL A 351 9.60 0.45 -20.71
CA VAL A 351 8.82 0.59 -19.47
C VAL A 351 8.33 2.02 -19.38
N PRO A 352 7.03 2.27 -19.06
CA PRO A 352 6.55 3.64 -18.89
C PRO A 352 7.29 4.33 -17.71
N PRO A 353 7.92 5.51 -17.95
CA PRO A 353 8.53 6.28 -16.88
C PRO A 353 7.55 7.29 -16.28
N ILE A 354 7.69 7.58 -14.99
CA ILE A 354 7.16 8.77 -14.34
C ILE A 354 8.37 9.61 -13.93
N ASP A 355 8.54 10.77 -14.56
CA ASP A 355 9.68 11.64 -14.29
C ASP A 355 9.43 12.55 -13.09
N LEU A 356 9.36 11.93 -11.91
CA LEU A 356 9.14 12.64 -10.65
C LEU A 356 10.28 13.61 -10.33
N ASN A 357 11.50 13.34 -10.81
CA ASN A 357 12.63 14.26 -10.66
C ASN A 357 12.35 15.59 -11.34
N ALA A 358 11.88 15.58 -12.59
CA ALA A 358 11.51 16.80 -13.30
C ALA A 358 10.27 17.47 -12.69
N MET A 359 9.25 16.69 -12.31
CA MET A 359 8.01 17.21 -11.73
C MET A 359 8.25 17.84 -10.35
N SER A 360 9.04 17.21 -9.48
CA SER A 360 9.36 17.79 -8.17
C SER A 360 10.26 19.01 -8.25
N LYS A 361 11.13 19.10 -9.28
CA LYS A 361 11.87 20.32 -9.58
C LYS A 361 10.91 21.49 -9.86
N LEU A 362 9.95 21.30 -10.75
CA LEU A 362 8.92 22.32 -11.05
C LEU A 362 8.13 22.71 -9.81
N LEU A 363 7.68 21.71 -9.03
CA LEU A 363 6.92 21.89 -7.81
C LEU A 363 7.67 22.73 -6.77
N TYR A 364 8.94 22.41 -6.51
CA TYR A 364 9.72 23.14 -5.51
C TYR A 364 10.09 24.55 -5.98
N GLU A 365 10.39 24.73 -7.29
CA GLU A 365 10.64 26.04 -7.85
C GLU A 365 9.39 26.93 -7.84
N ALA A 366 8.19 26.35 -8.02
CA ALA A 366 6.93 27.07 -7.91
C ALA A 366 6.65 27.57 -6.48
N TRP A 367 6.97 26.77 -5.46
CA TRP A 367 6.93 27.23 -4.06
C TRP A 367 8.05 28.23 -3.74
N GLY A 368 9.21 28.10 -4.38
CA GLY A 368 10.41 28.88 -4.06
C GLY A 368 11.09 28.45 -2.74
N PRO A 369 12.25 29.07 -2.40
CA PRO A 369 13.08 28.66 -1.26
C PRO A 369 12.38 28.75 0.12
N ASP A 370 11.46 29.68 0.30
CA ASP A 370 10.83 29.91 1.60
C ASP A 370 9.57 29.08 1.80
N LEU A 371 8.61 29.12 0.85
CA LEU A 371 7.36 28.38 1.02
C LEU A 371 7.59 26.87 0.94
N SER A 372 8.56 26.40 0.14
CA SER A 372 8.89 24.98 0.06
C SER A 372 9.28 24.37 1.40
N LYS A 373 9.78 25.14 2.37
CA LYS A 373 10.07 24.65 3.73
C LYS A 373 8.83 24.07 4.41
N GLN A 374 7.66 24.59 4.08
CA GLN A 374 6.38 24.15 4.67
C GLN A 374 5.89 22.79 4.12
N ALA A 375 6.52 22.29 3.04
CA ALA A 375 6.23 20.98 2.47
C ALA A 375 7.17 19.88 2.98
N PHE A 376 8.16 20.23 3.79
CA PHE A 376 9.16 19.30 4.31
C PHE A 376 9.06 19.18 5.83
N ALA A 377 9.61 18.09 6.36
CA ALA A 377 9.81 17.98 7.79
C ALA A 377 10.77 19.07 8.29
N PRO A 378 10.64 19.57 9.54
CA PRO A 378 11.49 20.63 10.05
C PRO A 378 12.99 20.30 9.94
N ASN A 379 13.76 21.25 9.39
CA ASN A 379 15.21 21.10 9.17
C ASN A 379 15.62 19.92 8.30
N ASP A 380 14.74 19.49 7.42
CA ASP A 380 14.98 18.43 6.45
C ASP A 380 14.84 18.97 5.02
N ASN A 381 15.69 18.52 4.13
CA ASN A 381 15.69 18.89 2.71
C ASN A 381 15.36 17.70 1.79
N THR A 382 15.09 16.54 2.37
CA THR A 382 14.82 15.29 1.66
C THR A 382 13.42 14.76 1.96
N HIS A 383 13.04 14.73 3.26
CA HIS A 383 11.80 14.10 3.67
C HIS A 383 10.66 15.11 3.79
N HIS A 384 9.53 14.73 3.26
CA HIS A 384 8.33 15.57 3.22
C HIS A 384 7.47 15.37 4.47
N ASN A 385 6.64 16.35 4.75
CA ASN A 385 5.51 16.23 5.64
C ASN A 385 4.24 15.80 4.87
N ASN A 386 3.10 15.79 5.53
CA ASN A 386 1.82 15.37 4.95
C ASN A 386 1.46 16.18 3.68
N TYR A 387 1.62 17.50 3.71
CA TYR A 387 1.31 18.36 2.56
C TYR A 387 2.25 18.09 1.38
N GLY A 388 3.56 18.11 1.60
CA GLY A 388 4.53 17.86 0.53
C GLY A 388 4.37 16.48 -0.09
N SER A 389 4.09 15.46 0.73
CA SER A 389 3.84 14.10 0.25
C SER A 389 2.54 13.98 -0.56
N TYR A 390 1.50 14.73 -0.18
CA TYR A 390 0.24 14.78 -0.91
C TYR A 390 0.44 15.40 -2.30
N GLU A 391 1.15 16.52 -2.40
CA GLU A 391 1.46 17.15 -3.69
C GLU A 391 2.35 16.24 -4.58
N LEU A 392 3.31 15.51 -4.01
CA LEU A 392 4.08 14.52 -4.75
C LEU A 392 3.24 13.33 -5.21
N ALA A 393 2.28 12.87 -4.41
CA ALA A 393 1.35 11.83 -4.85
C ALA A 393 0.50 12.30 -6.04
N LYS A 394 0.11 13.58 -6.10
CA LYS A 394 -0.54 14.18 -7.26
C LYS A 394 0.38 14.20 -8.49
N CYS A 395 1.69 14.44 -8.31
CA CYS A 395 2.65 14.28 -9.39
C CYS A 395 2.67 12.85 -9.94
N ILE A 396 2.68 11.84 -9.06
CA ILE A 396 2.62 10.42 -9.49
C ILE A 396 1.33 10.14 -10.28
N VAL A 397 0.19 10.61 -9.79
CA VAL A 397 -1.11 10.45 -10.46
C VAL A 397 -1.12 11.11 -11.84
N ASP A 398 -0.59 12.32 -11.95
CA ASP A 398 -0.46 13.00 -13.24
C ASP A 398 0.50 12.27 -14.18
N GLY A 399 1.62 11.76 -13.65
CA GLY A 399 2.54 10.90 -14.39
C GLY A 399 1.89 9.62 -14.93
N ILE A 400 1.02 8.98 -14.13
CA ILE A 400 0.22 7.81 -14.57
C ILE A 400 -0.67 8.17 -15.76
N ARG A 401 -1.32 9.35 -15.72
CA ARG A 401 -2.19 9.82 -16.81
C ARG A 401 -1.38 10.18 -18.06
N SER A 402 -0.35 10.97 -17.88
CA SER A 402 0.50 11.49 -18.99
C SER A 402 1.21 10.36 -19.71
N ALA A 403 1.68 9.33 -19.01
CA ALA A 403 2.30 8.14 -19.60
C ALA A 403 1.27 7.13 -20.12
N LYS A 404 -0.04 7.41 -20.04
CA LYS A 404 -1.14 6.54 -20.49
C LYS A 404 -1.07 5.13 -19.91
N ILE A 405 -0.64 5.04 -18.65
CA ILE A 405 -0.55 3.76 -17.93
C ILE A 405 -1.97 3.25 -17.63
N GLY A 406 -2.19 1.94 -17.77
CA GLY A 406 -3.52 1.33 -17.52
C GLY A 406 -4.11 1.62 -16.13
N LEU A 407 -3.25 1.97 -15.16
CA LEU A 407 -3.67 2.42 -13.83
C LEU A 407 -4.59 3.65 -13.83
N ALA A 408 -4.55 4.48 -14.87
CA ALA A 408 -5.37 5.68 -14.96
C ALA A 408 -6.89 5.37 -14.90
N SER A 409 -7.31 4.17 -15.30
CA SER A 409 -8.71 3.72 -15.22
C SER A 409 -9.19 3.43 -13.79
N TYR A 410 -8.27 3.27 -12.85
CA TYR A 410 -8.57 3.05 -11.43
C TYR A 410 -8.51 4.32 -10.58
N LEU A 411 -8.21 5.48 -11.17
CA LEU A 411 -8.22 6.74 -10.43
C LEU A 411 -9.66 7.16 -10.11
N LEU A 412 -9.85 7.79 -8.96
CA LEU A 412 -11.13 8.38 -8.59
C LEU A 412 -11.53 9.48 -9.59
N SER A 413 -12.81 9.60 -9.86
CA SER A 413 -13.36 10.56 -10.82
C SER A 413 -13.23 12.03 -10.37
N ASP A 414 -13.10 12.27 -9.06
CA ASP A 414 -12.92 13.60 -8.46
C ASP A 414 -11.46 14.08 -8.47
N VAL A 415 -10.52 13.24 -8.90
CA VAL A 415 -9.10 13.61 -8.99
C VAL A 415 -8.87 14.48 -10.22
N ALA A 416 -8.67 15.78 -10.00
CA ALA A 416 -8.36 16.73 -11.05
C ALA A 416 -6.99 16.47 -11.71
N ALA A 417 -6.75 17.05 -12.90
CA ALA A 417 -5.41 17.15 -13.46
C ALA A 417 -4.54 18.05 -12.55
N PHE A 418 -3.26 17.70 -12.45
CA PHE A 418 -2.33 18.43 -11.59
C PHE A 418 -1.19 19.01 -12.42
N ASP A 419 -0.88 20.29 -12.17
CA ASP A 419 0.27 20.97 -12.74
C ASP A 419 1.30 21.24 -11.62
N PRO A 420 2.46 20.57 -11.60
CA PRO A 420 3.49 20.80 -10.59
C PRO A 420 3.99 22.26 -10.54
N GLY A 421 3.85 23.00 -11.62
CA GLY A 421 4.15 24.43 -11.67
C GLY A 421 3.12 25.33 -10.99
N ARG A 422 1.99 24.76 -10.54
CA ARG A 422 0.88 25.45 -9.86
C ARG A 422 0.35 24.61 -8.71
N PRO A 423 1.16 24.34 -7.67
CA PRO A 423 0.74 23.54 -6.53
C PRO A 423 -0.45 24.17 -5.80
N ASP A 424 -1.21 23.33 -5.12
CA ASP A 424 -2.30 23.81 -4.29
C ASP A 424 -1.74 24.65 -3.12
N PRO A 425 -2.43 25.73 -2.73
CA PRO A 425 -2.03 26.48 -1.53
C PRO A 425 -2.03 25.60 -0.28
N ILE A 426 -1.03 25.75 0.58
CA ILE A 426 -0.94 24.94 1.81
C ILE A 426 -2.17 25.10 2.70
N GLU A 427 -2.80 26.28 2.68
CA GLU A 427 -4.00 26.59 3.46
C GLU A 427 -5.21 25.77 3.01
N SER A 428 -5.20 25.24 1.78
CA SER A 428 -6.25 24.35 1.27
C SER A 428 -6.09 22.90 1.74
N PHE A 429 -4.92 22.54 2.26
CA PHE A 429 -4.63 21.20 2.74
C PHE A 429 -5.07 21.02 4.19
N ALA A 430 -6.08 20.20 4.42
CA ALA A 430 -6.74 20.05 5.73
C ALA A 430 -6.70 18.61 6.26
N MET A 431 -5.58 17.92 6.16
CA MET A 431 -5.42 16.59 6.75
C MET A 431 -4.91 16.70 8.18
N PRO A 432 -5.60 16.09 9.16
CA PRO A 432 -5.16 16.12 10.55
C PRO A 432 -3.90 15.26 10.74
N PRO A 433 -2.93 15.71 11.56
CA PRO A 433 -1.78 14.89 11.92
C PRO A 433 -2.22 13.67 12.74
N SER A 434 -1.50 12.57 12.61
CA SER A 434 -1.68 11.41 13.47
C SER A 434 -1.08 11.66 14.85
N PRO A 435 -1.56 10.98 15.93
CA PRO A 435 -1.20 11.34 17.30
C PRO A 435 0.26 11.08 17.69
N LYS A 436 0.96 10.22 16.95
CA LYS A 436 2.36 9.87 17.24
C LYS A 436 3.30 10.77 16.43
N ALA A 437 4.19 11.49 17.11
CA ALA A 437 5.20 12.34 16.50
C ALA A 437 6.62 11.90 16.90
N ASN A 438 7.59 12.17 16.02
CA ASN A 438 9.00 11.89 16.25
C ASN A 438 9.87 13.01 15.69
N SER A 439 10.93 13.37 16.44
CA SER A 439 11.96 14.32 15.99
C SER A 439 13.15 13.64 15.27
N VAL A 440 13.23 12.33 15.29
CA VAL A 440 14.32 11.57 14.65
C VAL A 440 14.06 11.45 13.17
N LYS A 441 15.02 11.89 12.35
CA LYS A 441 14.94 11.78 10.89
C LYS A 441 14.90 10.32 10.45
N PRO A 442 14.14 9.99 9.38
CA PRO A 442 14.21 8.69 8.73
C PRO A 442 15.63 8.40 8.23
N LEU A 443 15.99 7.13 8.14
CA LEU A 443 17.27 6.73 7.53
C LEU A 443 17.28 7.08 6.05
N GLY A 444 18.42 7.56 5.55
CA GLY A 444 18.58 7.88 4.15
C GLY A 444 19.03 9.32 3.86
N ASN A 445 19.36 10.09 4.89
CA ASN A 445 19.96 11.42 4.76
C ASN A 445 21.48 11.37 4.90
#